data_a3a1ecec440af72f22992bc1363af613
#
_entry.id   a3a1ecec440af72f22992bc1363af613
#
_cell.length_a   1.000
_cell.length_b   1.000
_cell.length_c   1.000
_cell.angle_alpha   90.00
_cell.angle_beta   90.00
_cell.angle_gamma   90.00
#
_symmetry.space_group_name_H-M   'P 1'
#
loop_
_entity.id
_entity.type
_entity.pdbx_description
1 polymer ?
#
loop_
_entity_poly.entity_id
_entity_poly.type
_entity_poly.pdbx_seq_one_letter_code
_entity_poly.pdbx_strand_id
1 'polypeptide(L)'
;MRKFTFIIFTILIMLFSAACKNETKAPALGSGSVYFTVYDITAPAGGQILGLILEKGDRIGKEQPLFAIDDKQLAEEIKQADANAARAEAELKIMQNGQSSPNNGAALAAAQQQYEQASAKEAKMASLYKIGAIARRQYEAASAEKSAALAALNAAQNAGSLVKASPEAIAQKQEELKTLKKKYNALMQKQLALETESPCTGIVEEKYHNAGETAAAGEKILSIRDLENCSVNIKISAQAAQSLKPGQKVTAHAQGINKTFNGSIAKIENGLAEINIDNTSLDLKEGTEVTVSAVN
;
A
#
# COMPACT_ATOMS: atom_id res chain seq x y z
N MET A 1 43.95 -45.57 -51.19
CA MET A 1 43.24 -45.35 -49.92
C MET A 1 43.94 -44.36 -48.96
N ARG A 2 45.27 -44.23 -48.95
CA ARG A 2 46.02 -43.30 -48.01
C ARG A 2 45.85 -41.80 -48.33
N LYS A 3 45.50 -41.42 -49.54
CA LYS A 3 45.34 -39.99 -49.91
C LYS A 3 43.93 -39.45 -49.58
N PHE A 4 42.93 -40.32 -49.50
CA PHE A 4 41.56 -39.94 -49.16
C PHE A 4 41.34 -39.69 -47.66
N THR A 5 42.08 -40.41 -46.81
CA THR A 5 42.04 -40.24 -45.37
C THR A 5 42.70 -38.92 -44.90
N PHE A 6 43.68 -38.42 -45.65
CA PHE A 6 44.39 -37.16 -45.32
C PHE A 6 43.50 -35.92 -45.64
N ILE A 7 42.69 -36.02 -46.70
CA ILE A 7 41.75 -34.92 -47.08
C ILE A 7 40.59 -34.83 -46.09
N ILE A 8 40.07 -35.95 -45.60
CA ILE A 8 39.01 -35.95 -44.59
C ILE A 8 39.50 -35.42 -43.25
N PHE A 9 40.77 -35.68 -42.87
CA PHE A 9 41.36 -35.19 -41.64
C PHE A 9 41.65 -33.67 -41.67
N THR A 10 42.06 -33.13 -42.84
CA THR A 10 42.21 -31.68 -43.02
C THR A 10 40.90 -30.90 -43.06
N ILE A 11 39.82 -31.47 -43.58
CA ILE A 11 38.47 -30.85 -43.56
C ILE A 11 37.89 -30.90 -42.14
N LEU A 12 38.16 -31.94 -41.35
CA LEU A 12 37.69 -32.04 -39.97
C LEU A 12 38.39 -31.05 -39.06
N ILE A 13 39.64 -30.67 -39.30
CA ILE A 13 40.40 -29.66 -38.55
C ILE A 13 39.93 -28.24 -38.90
N MET A 14 39.46 -28.00 -40.16
CA MET A 14 38.93 -26.69 -40.54
C MET A 14 37.52 -26.40 -40.01
N LEU A 15 36.73 -27.42 -39.60
CA LEU A 15 35.43 -27.25 -39.02
C LEU A 15 35.43 -26.95 -37.50
N PHE A 16 36.60 -27.08 -36.83
CA PHE A 16 36.71 -26.83 -35.40
C PHE A 16 37.14 -25.40 -35.04
N SER A 17 37.47 -24.58 -36.05
CA SER A 17 37.94 -23.19 -35.83
C SER A 17 36.84 -22.11 -35.93
N ALA A 18 35.58 -22.49 -36.06
CA ALA A 18 34.45 -21.52 -36.25
C ALA A 18 33.53 -21.36 -35.02
N ALA A 19 33.97 -21.76 -33.83
CA ALA A 19 33.17 -21.63 -32.61
C ALA A 19 33.79 -20.69 -31.54
N CYS A 20 34.52 -19.67 -31.96
CA CYS A 20 34.68 -18.48 -31.12
C CYS A 20 33.46 -17.61 -31.34
N LYS A 21 32.38 -17.81 -30.56
CA LYS A 21 31.42 -16.75 -30.30
C LYS A 21 32.21 -15.61 -29.65
N ASN A 22 32.65 -14.64 -30.44
CA ASN A 22 32.92 -13.32 -29.93
C ASN A 22 31.58 -12.82 -29.36
N GLU A 23 31.39 -12.96 -28.08
CA GLU A 23 30.44 -12.11 -27.36
C GLU A 23 30.99 -10.70 -27.52
N THR A 24 30.44 -9.98 -28.48
CA THR A 24 30.63 -8.53 -28.58
C THR A 24 30.11 -7.96 -27.28
N LYS A 25 30.98 -7.78 -26.29
CA LYS A 25 30.67 -7.03 -25.08
C LYS A 25 30.11 -5.69 -25.56
N ALA A 26 28.85 -5.44 -25.27
CA ALA A 26 28.25 -4.14 -25.52
C ALA A 26 29.15 -3.04 -24.95
N PRO A 27 29.31 -1.91 -25.63
CA PRO A 27 30.24 -0.86 -25.18
C PRO A 27 29.84 -0.41 -23.77
N ALA A 28 30.84 -0.37 -22.88
CA ALA A 28 30.64 0.15 -21.54
C ALA A 28 30.32 1.66 -21.62
N LEU A 29 29.24 2.05 -20.99
CA LEU A 29 28.82 3.46 -20.89
C LEU A 29 29.58 4.20 -19.80
N GLY A 30 29.88 3.50 -18.69
CA GLY A 30 30.58 4.04 -17.54
C GLY A 30 30.55 3.08 -16.36
N SER A 31 31.20 3.46 -15.27
CA SER A 31 31.18 2.75 -14.00
C SER A 31 30.79 3.69 -12.87
N GLY A 32 30.21 3.14 -11.82
CA GLY A 32 29.83 3.88 -10.62
C GLY A 32 29.51 2.94 -9.47
N SER A 33 29.32 3.52 -8.31
CA SER A 33 28.92 2.81 -7.09
C SER A 33 27.41 2.79 -6.95
N VAL A 34 26.89 1.66 -6.53
CA VAL A 34 25.45 1.47 -6.23
C VAL A 34 25.06 2.24 -4.99
N TYR A 35 23.93 2.92 -5.01
CA TYR A 35 23.27 3.49 -3.86
C TYR A 35 21.79 3.10 -3.87
N PHE A 36 21.19 3.04 -2.68
CA PHE A 36 19.80 2.69 -2.51
C PHE A 36 18.95 3.93 -2.29
N THR A 37 17.72 3.88 -2.79
CA THR A 37 16.74 4.94 -2.52
C THR A 37 16.23 4.79 -1.09
N VAL A 38 16.16 5.91 -0.37
CA VAL A 38 15.57 6.00 0.96
C VAL A 38 14.23 6.72 0.83
N TYR A 39 13.19 6.08 1.32
CA TYR A 39 11.84 6.64 1.40
C TYR A 39 11.58 7.16 2.79
N ASP A 40 11.31 8.45 2.91
CA ASP A 40 10.80 9.05 4.15
C ASP A 40 9.32 8.74 4.27
N ILE A 41 8.94 8.02 5.30
CA ILE A 41 7.57 7.69 5.61
C ILE A 41 7.04 8.73 6.60
N THR A 42 6.03 9.47 6.16
CA THR A 42 5.47 10.59 6.92
C THR A 42 4.07 10.28 7.43
N ALA A 43 3.67 10.95 8.51
CA ALA A 43 2.32 10.87 9.03
C ALA A 43 1.32 11.46 8.01
N PRO A 44 0.28 10.72 7.59
CA PRO A 44 -0.72 11.20 6.63
C PRO A 44 -1.64 12.29 7.21
N ALA A 45 -1.77 12.34 8.54
CA ALA A 45 -2.55 13.34 9.29
C ALA A 45 -1.93 13.58 10.66
N GLY A 46 -2.37 14.60 11.37
CA GLY A 46 -2.01 14.82 12.78
C GLY A 46 -2.79 13.86 13.68
N GLY A 47 -2.08 13.25 14.66
CA GLY A 47 -2.72 12.33 15.60
C GLY A 47 -1.71 11.45 16.34
N GLN A 48 -2.21 10.49 17.12
CA GLN A 48 -1.39 9.55 17.85
C GLN A 48 -0.97 8.37 16.96
N ILE A 49 0.30 8.00 17.00
CA ILE A 49 0.86 6.89 16.24
C ILE A 49 0.47 5.56 16.91
N LEU A 50 -0.21 4.68 16.19
CA LEU A 50 -0.62 3.36 16.63
C LEU A 50 0.12 2.26 15.88
N GLY A 51 0.49 1.17 16.56
CA GLY A 51 0.97 -0.06 15.92
C GLY A 51 2.40 0.01 15.34
N LEU A 52 3.17 1.06 15.59
CA LEU A 52 4.56 1.18 15.16
C LEU A 52 5.47 0.31 16.05
N ILE A 53 5.61 -0.96 15.67
CA ILE A 53 6.44 -1.96 16.38
C ILE A 53 7.83 -2.14 15.77
N LEU A 54 8.07 -1.52 14.62
CA LEU A 54 9.32 -1.65 13.87
C LEU A 54 10.47 -0.90 14.56
N GLU A 55 11.67 -1.49 14.47
CA GLU A 55 12.90 -0.90 14.96
C GLU A 55 13.93 -0.72 13.82
N LYS A 56 14.93 0.13 14.05
CA LYS A 56 16.03 0.31 13.10
C LYS A 56 16.71 -1.02 12.78
N GLY A 57 16.81 -1.35 11.49
CA GLY A 57 17.40 -2.59 10.99
C GLY A 57 16.37 -3.69 10.68
N ASP A 58 15.10 -3.51 11.03
CA ASP A 58 14.05 -4.48 10.72
C ASP A 58 13.80 -4.54 9.22
N ARG A 59 13.56 -5.75 8.70
CA ARG A 59 13.16 -5.97 7.31
C ARG A 59 11.67 -5.81 7.14
N ILE A 60 11.29 -5.17 6.05
CA ILE A 60 9.91 -4.86 5.71
C ILE A 60 9.63 -5.34 4.29
N GLY A 61 8.46 -5.95 4.10
CA GLY A 61 7.92 -6.28 2.78
C GLY A 61 7.16 -5.10 2.18
N LYS A 62 7.06 -5.07 0.85
CA LYS A 62 6.20 -4.13 0.15
C LYS A 62 4.73 -4.31 0.59
N GLU A 63 4.01 -3.20 0.73
CA GLU A 63 2.60 -3.19 1.19
C GLU A 63 2.40 -3.74 2.62
N GLN A 64 3.48 -3.92 3.38
CA GLN A 64 3.39 -4.29 4.78
C GLN A 64 2.91 -3.08 5.59
N PRO A 65 1.88 -3.25 6.46
CA PRO A 65 1.45 -2.19 7.38
C PRO A 65 2.58 -1.77 8.31
N LEU A 66 2.79 -0.46 8.44
CA LEU A 66 3.85 0.14 9.27
C LEU A 66 3.29 0.73 10.57
N PHE A 67 2.28 1.57 10.42
CA PHE A 67 1.58 2.23 11.52
C PHE A 67 0.25 2.81 11.03
N ALA A 68 -0.59 3.24 11.97
CA ALA A 68 -1.79 4.03 11.70
C ALA A 68 -1.78 5.30 12.55
N ILE A 69 -2.51 6.32 12.13
CA ILE A 69 -2.73 7.53 12.91
C ILE A 69 -4.14 7.51 13.52
N ASP A 70 -4.24 7.68 14.83
CA ASP A 70 -5.52 7.88 15.54
C ASP A 70 -5.93 9.36 15.47
N ASP A 71 -6.73 9.69 14.46
CA ASP A 71 -7.39 11.00 14.35
C ASP A 71 -8.73 10.96 15.09
N LYS A 72 -8.72 11.45 16.33
CA LYS A 72 -9.92 11.47 17.19
C LYS A 72 -11.07 12.28 16.60
N GLN A 73 -10.77 13.34 15.85
CA GLN A 73 -11.80 14.16 15.22
C GLN A 73 -12.49 13.36 14.10
N LEU A 74 -11.71 12.72 13.25
CA LEU A 74 -12.24 11.87 12.18
C LEU A 74 -13.03 10.68 12.74
N ALA A 75 -12.55 10.06 13.83
CA ALA A 75 -13.26 8.97 14.49
C ALA A 75 -14.64 9.41 15.01
N GLU A 76 -14.75 10.61 15.59
CA GLU A 76 -16.03 11.15 16.03
C GLU A 76 -16.93 11.54 14.86
N GLU A 77 -16.37 12.08 13.77
CA GLU A 77 -17.14 12.37 12.55
C GLU A 77 -17.72 11.09 11.91
N ILE A 78 -16.97 10.00 11.90
CA ILE A 78 -17.42 8.68 11.42
C ILE A 78 -18.56 8.17 12.27
N LYS A 79 -18.42 8.22 13.60
CA LYS A 79 -19.43 7.81 14.55
C LYS A 79 -20.75 8.59 14.37
N GLN A 80 -20.65 9.90 14.18
CA GLN A 80 -21.82 10.75 13.91
C GLN A 80 -22.47 10.44 12.56
N ALA A 81 -21.66 10.21 11.52
CA ALA A 81 -22.16 9.85 10.19
C ALA A 81 -22.86 8.49 10.19
N ASP A 82 -22.30 7.50 10.90
CA ASP A 82 -22.91 6.17 11.09
C ASP A 82 -24.24 6.27 11.84
N ALA A 83 -24.26 7.00 12.94
CA ALA A 83 -25.47 7.24 13.72
C ALA A 83 -26.58 7.92 12.90
N ASN A 84 -26.22 8.91 12.09
CA ASN A 84 -27.18 9.60 11.22
C ASN A 84 -27.72 8.69 10.12
N ALA A 85 -26.85 7.86 9.49
CA ALA A 85 -27.28 6.88 8.49
C ALA A 85 -28.19 5.82 9.13
N ALA A 86 -27.85 5.32 10.32
CA ALA A 86 -28.66 4.35 11.06
C ALA A 86 -30.03 4.91 11.44
N ARG A 87 -30.11 6.18 11.88
CA ARG A 87 -31.41 6.85 12.15
C ARG A 87 -32.28 6.97 10.90
N ALA A 88 -31.69 7.44 9.81
CA ALA A 88 -32.39 7.56 8.55
C ALA A 88 -32.88 6.19 8.01
N GLU A 89 -32.08 5.14 8.19
CA GLU A 89 -32.46 3.77 7.84
C GLU A 89 -33.61 3.25 8.72
N ALA A 90 -33.56 3.51 10.03
CA ALA A 90 -34.64 3.18 10.97
C ALA A 90 -35.92 3.92 10.62
N GLU A 91 -35.85 5.23 10.35
CA GLU A 91 -37.01 6.04 9.94
C GLU A 91 -37.58 5.53 8.61
N LEU A 92 -36.75 5.26 7.62
CA LEU A 92 -37.20 4.72 6.34
C LEU A 92 -37.93 3.40 6.53
N LYS A 93 -37.45 2.53 7.41
CA LYS A 93 -38.07 1.24 7.71
C LYS A 93 -39.42 1.42 8.40
N ILE A 94 -39.52 2.39 9.32
CA ILE A 94 -40.80 2.77 9.94
C ILE A 94 -41.79 3.29 8.87
N MET A 95 -41.32 4.16 7.96
CA MET A 95 -42.13 4.70 6.87
C MET A 95 -42.63 3.60 5.92
N GLN A 96 -41.83 2.61 5.61
CA GLN A 96 -42.17 1.48 4.73
C GLN A 96 -43.13 0.49 5.39
N ASN A 97 -42.88 0.17 6.66
CA ASN A 97 -43.66 -0.81 7.41
C ASN A 97 -44.89 -0.20 8.10
N GLY A 98 -44.91 1.14 8.26
CA GLY A 98 -45.87 1.89 9.01
C GLY A 98 -45.41 2.25 10.42
N GLN A 99 -45.93 3.31 10.98
CA GLN A 99 -45.58 3.83 12.30
C GLN A 99 -46.25 3.01 13.40
N SER A 100 -45.45 2.56 14.37
CA SER A 100 -45.98 1.89 15.56
C SER A 100 -46.75 2.85 16.46
N SER A 101 -47.67 2.32 17.25
CA SER A 101 -48.43 3.04 18.30
C SER A 101 -47.53 3.85 19.24
N PRO A 102 -47.97 4.98 19.82
CA PRO A 102 -47.16 5.90 20.64
C PRO A 102 -46.40 5.30 21.81
N ASN A 103 -46.83 4.11 22.28
CA ASN A 103 -46.17 3.42 23.40
C ASN A 103 -44.82 2.79 23.08
N ASN A 104 -44.42 2.73 21.81
CA ASN A 104 -43.15 2.11 21.41
C ASN A 104 -41.98 3.12 21.20
N GLY A 105 -42.25 4.42 21.30
CA GLY A 105 -41.21 5.44 21.08
C GLY A 105 -40.01 5.32 22.03
N ALA A 106 -40.26 5.02 23.30
CA ALA A 106 -39.20 4.85 24.30
C ALA A 106 -38.38 3.57 24.06
N ALA A 107 -39.04 2.46 23.69
CA ALA A 107 -38.35 1.20 23.37
C ALA A 107 -37.50 1.33 22.08
N LEU A 108 -37.99 2.04 21.08
CA LEU A 108 -37.28 2.34 19.85
C LEU A 108 -36.05 3.23 20.11
N ALA A 109 -36.22 4.31 20.92
CA ALA A 109 -35.12 5.18 21.28
C ALA A 109 -34.00 4.44 22.06
N ALA A 110 -34.40 3.56 22.99
CA ALA A 110 -33.43 2.75 23.74
C ALA A 110 -32.69 1.75 22.84
N ALA A 111 -33.38 1.07 21.93
CA ALA A 111 -32.75 0.15 20.98
C ALA A 111 -31.82 0.88 19.98
N GLN A 112 -32.18 2.09 19.56
CA GLN A 112 -31.36 2.93 18.71
C GLN A 112 -30.07 3.37 19.41
N GLN A 113 -30.15 3.78 20.67
CA GLN A 113 -28.99 4.14 21.48
C GLN A 113 -28.02 2.94 21.66
N GLN A 114 -28.57 1.75 21.92
CA GLN A 114 -27.76 0.53 22.03
C GLN A 114 -27.02 0.22 20.71
N TYR A 115 -27.69 0.36 19.57
CA TYR A 115 -27.08 0.17 18.26
C TYR A 115 -25.95 1.18 17.99
N GLU A 116 -26.15 2.47 18.32
CA GLU A 116 -25.14 3.50 18.19
C GLU A 116 -23.87 3.18 19.00
N GLN A 117 -24.03 2.72 20.25
CA GLN A 117 -22.92 2.34 21.12
C GLN A 117 -22.17 1.10 20.60
N ALA A 118 -22.90 0.06 20.20
CA ALA A 118 -22.31 -1.17 19.67
C ALA A 118 -21.60 -0.93 18.34
N SER A 119 -22.13 -0.06 17.48
CA SER A 119 -21.55 0.32 16.20
C SER A 119 -20.23 1.10 16.36
N ALA A 120 -20.20 2.06 17.29
CA ALA A 120 -18.97 2.80 17.61
C ALA A 120 -17.86 1.89 18.17
N LYS A 121 -18.25 0.92 19.02
CA LYS A 121 -17.33 -0.06 19.59
C LYS A 121 -16.76 -0.97 18.49
N GLU A 122 -17.59 -1.47 17.58
CA GLU A 122 -17.14 -2.33 16.47
C GLU A 122 -16.17 -1.58 15.56
N ALA A 123 -16.47 -0.35 15.15
CA ALA A 123 -15.60 0.46 14.30
C ALA A 123 -14.22 0.67 14.92
N LYS A 124 -14.15 0.94 16.24
CA LYS A 124 -12.88 1.03 16.97
C LYS A 124 -12.12 -0.31 16.99
N MET A 125 -12.82 -1.42 17.25
CA MET A 125 -12.20 -2.74 17.26
C MET A 125 -11.73 -3.17 15.87
N ALA A 126 -12.45 -2.80 14.80
CA ALA A 126 -12.05 -3.06 13.42
C ALA A 126 -10.70 -2.40 13.07
N SER A 127 -10.54 -1.12 13.43
CA SER A 127 -9.28 -0.42 13.20
C SER A 127 -8.11 -1.03 13.98
N LEU A 128 -8.32 -1.35 15.25
CA LEU A 128 -7.30 -1.99 16.09
C LEU A 128 -6.94 -3.40 15.60
N TYR A 129 -7.90 -4.17 15.10
CA TYR A 129 -7.66 -5.48 14.54
C TYR A 129 -6.82 -5.43 13.26
N LYS A 130 -7.09 -4.48 12.36
CA LYS A 130 -6.33 -4.29 11.12
C LYS A 130 -4.84 -4.03 11.35
N ILE A 131 -4.50 -3.27 12.38
CA ILE A 131 -3.11 -3.00 12.75
C ILE A 131 -2.51 -4.06 13.70
N GLY A 132 -3.22 -5.17 13.92
CA GLY A 132 -2.74 -6.27 14.77
C GLY A 132 -2.73 -5.97 16.28
N ALA A 133 -3.34 -4.86 16.73
CA ALA A 133 -3.33 -4.44 18.13
C ALA A 133 -4.29 -5.26 19.04
N ILE A 134 -5.22 -6.02 18.45
CA ILE A 134 -6.15 -6.89 19.19
C ILE A 134 -6.30 -8.26 18.52
N ALA A 135 -6.73 -9.25 19.30
CA ALA A 135 -7.03 -10.58 18.80
C ALA A 135 -8.33 -10.61 17.98
N ARG A 136 -8.38 -11.44 16.94
CA ARG A 136 -9.56 -11.65 16.08
C ARG A 136 -10.84 -11.88 16.89
N ARG A 137 -10.76 -12.66 17.99
CA ARG A 137 -11.90 -12.95 18.87
C ARG A 137 -12.52 -11.68 19.48
N GLN A 138 -11.71 -10.65 19.76
CA GLN A 138 -12.20 -9.39 20.33
C GLN A 138 -12.96 -8.55 19.27
N TYR A 139 -12.48 -8.54 18.04
CA TYR A 139 -13.20 -7.92 16.92
C TYR A 139 -14.52 -8.67 16.64
N GLU A 140 -14.50 -10.00 16.54
CA GLU A 140 -15.69 -10.83 16.30
C GLU A 140 -16.76 -10.64 17.40
N ALA A 141 -16.34 -10.49 18.65
CA ALA A 141 -17.26 -10.20 19.75
C ALA A 141 -17.95 -8.82 19.59
N ALA A 142 -17.21 -7.80 19.21
CA ALA A 142 -17.79 -6.46 18.97
C ALA A 142 -18.72 -6.45 17.75
N SER A 143 -18.39 -7.18 16.70
CA SER A 143 -19.23 -7.36 15.52
C SER A 143 -20.54 -8.11 15.85
N ALA A 144 -20.47 -9.14 16.67
CA ALA A 144 -21.65 -9.86 17.16
C ALA A 144 -22.57 -8.97 18.03
N GLU A 145 -21.97 -8.13 18.91
CA GLU A 145 -22.72 -7.18 19.74
C GLU A 145 -23.48 -6.13 18.88
N LYS A 146 -22.82 -5.58 17.84
CA LYS A 146 -23.49 -4.69 16.86
C LYS A 146 -24.63 -5.39 16.16
N SER A 147 -24.45 -6.63 15.72
CA SER A 147 -25.47 -7.42 15.03
C SER A 147 -26.68 -7.70 15.95
N ALA A 148 -26.47 -8.00 17.21
CA ALA A 148 -27.52 -8.21 18.19
C ALA A 148 -28.29 -6.92 18.48
N ALA A 149 -27.59 -5.79 18.63
CA ALA A 149 -28.22 -4.47 18.82
C ALA A 149 -29.05 -4.04 17.59
N LEU A 150 -28.58 -4.36 16.36
CA LEU A 150 -29.34 -4.13 15.13
C LEU A 150 -30.63 -4.98 15.10
N ALA A 151 -30.56 -6.25 15.52
CA ALA A 151 -31.73 -7.11 15.60
C ALA A 151 -32.76 -6.61 16.61
N ALA A 152 -32.32 -6.12 17.77
CA ALA A 152 -33.19 -5.50 18.78
C ALA A 152 -33.83 -4.23 18.28
N LEU A 153 -33.11 -3.36 17.58
CA LEU A 153 -33.63 -2.16 16.91
C LEU A 153 -34.72 -2.53 15.89
N ASN A 154 -34.47 -3.54 15.05
CA ASN A 154 -35.40 -4.04 14.07
C ASN A 154 -36.69 -4.60 14.71
N ALA A 155 -36.56 -5.32 15.82
CA ALA A 155 -37.74 -5.84 16.57
C ALA A 155 -38.58 -4.72 17.17
N ALA A 156 -37.97 -3.71 17.78
CA ALA A 156 -38.66 -2.55 18.33
C ALA A 156 -39.39 -1.75 17.25
N GLN A 157 -38.89 -1.68 16.03
CA GLN A 157 -39.55 -1.05 14.89
C GLN A 157 -40.78 -1.81 14.40
N ASN A 158 -40.78 -3.13 14.49
CA ASN A 158 -41.89 -3.98 13.98
C ASN A 158 -43.07 -4.15 14.95
N ALA A 159 -42.92 -3.69 16.20
CA ALA A 159 -43.92 -3.93 17.28
C ALA A 159 -45.03 -2.90 17.32
N GLY A 160 -45.78 -2.69 16.25
CA GLY A 160 -46.97 -1.76 16.30
C GLY A 160 -47.75 -1.61 15.02
N SER A 161 -49.00 -1.10 15.15
CA SER A 161 -49.96 -0.93 14.07
C SER A 161 -49.61 0.22 13.11
N LEU A 162 -49.87 0.05 11.83
CA LEU A 162 -49.13 0.63 10.71
C LEU A 162 -49.86 1.75 9.98
N VAL A 163 -49.41 2.99 10.12
CA VAL A 163 -49.72 4.05 9.14
C VAL A 163 -48.52 4.15 8.18
N LYS A 164 -48.68 3.71 6.93
CA LYS A 164 -47.65 3.79 5.90
C LYS A 164 -47.50 5.22 5.39
N ALA A 165 -46.26 5.65 5.19
CA ALA A 165 -45.97 6.94 4.54
C ALA A 165 -46.28 6.89 3.03
N SER A 166 -46.43 8.06 2.39
CA SER A 166 -46.63 8.11 0.95
C SER A 166 -45.39 7.60 0.17
N PRO A 167 -45.57 7.06 -1.05
CA PRO A 167 -44.44 6.59 -1.88
C PRO A 167 -43.42 7.69 -2.13
N GLU A 168 -43.86 8.95 -2.28
CA GLU A 168 -42.98 10.10 -2.51
C GLU A 168 -42.11 10.39 -1.27
N ALA A 169 -42.71 10.35 -0.08
CA ALA A 169 -41.98 10.55 1.19
C ALA A 169 -40.95 9.44 1.43
N ILE A 170 -41.29 8.19 1.08
CA ILE A 170 -40.37 7.05 1.13
C ILE A 170 -39.21 7.26 0.16
N ALA A 171 -39.44 7.69 -1.09
CA ALA A 171 -38.43 7.95 -2.08
C ALA A 171 -37.46 9.08 -1.65
N GLN A 172 -37.98 10.16 -1.08
CA GLN A 172 -37.16 11.24 -0.53
C GLN A 172 -36.26 10.74 0.61
N LYS A 173 -36.80 9.93 1.52
CA LYS A 173 -36.03 9.36 2.63
C LYS A 173 -34.98 8.36 2.16
N GLN A 174 -35.24 7.63 1.08
CA GLN A 174 -34.27 6.75 0.45
C GLN A 174 -33.08 7.54 -0.13
N GLU A 175 -33.33 8.67 -0.79
CA GLU A 175 -32.26 9.51 -1.34
C GLU A 175 -31.44 10.20 -0.22
N GLU A 176 -32.12 10.63 0.86
CA GLU A 176 -31.43 11.11 2.07
C GLU A 176 -30.50 10.04 2.65
N LEU A 177 -31.00 8.84 2.87
CA LEU A 177 -30.20 7.71 3.37
C LEU A 177 -28.99 7.42 2.47
N LYS A 178 -29.19 7.43 1.16
CA LYS A 178 -28.11 7.22 0.19
C LYS A 178 -27.03 8.30 0.31
N THR A 179 -27.43 9.55 0.54
CA THR A 179 -26.50 10.67 0.75
C THR A 179 -25.72 10.51 2.05
N LEU A 180 -26.40 10.12 3.14
CA LEU A 180 -25.75 9.87 4.43
C LEU A 180 -24.76 8.68 4.36
N LYS A 181 -25.14 7.59 3.68
CA LYS A 181 -24.27 6.44 3.45
C LYS A 181 -23.03 6.81 2.59
N LYS A 182 -23.21 7.67 1.58
CA LYS A 182 -22.07 8.21 0.81
C LYS A 182 -21.11 9.01 1.69
N LYS A 183 -21.64 9.86 2.57
CA LYS A 183 -20.81 10.62 3.52
C LYS A 183 -20.06 9.70 4.47
N TYR A 184 -20.73 8.72 5.07
CA TYR A 184 -20.10 7.72 5.93
C TYR A 184 -18.97 6.97 5.20
N ASN A 185 -19.24 6.47 3.99
CA ASN A 185 -18.24 5.76 3.20
C ASN A 185 -17.03 6.65 2.86
N ALA A 186 -17.26 7.93 2.55
CA ALA A 186 -16.17 8.86 2.29
C ALA A 186 -15.27 9.10 3.51
N LEU A 187 -15.87 9.18 4.71
CA LEU A 187 -15.11 9.28 5.97
C LEU A 187 -14.35 7.98 6.28
N MET A 188 -14.95 6.82 6.03
CA MET A 188 -14.28 5.53 6.17
C MET A 188 -13.08 5.40 5.22
N GLN A 189 -13.19 5.89 3.98
CA GLN A 189 -12.04 5.92 3.06
C GLN A 189 -10.92 6.84 3.58
N LYS A 190 -11.27 7.98 4.20
CA LYS A 190 -10.26 8.83 4.85
C LYS A 190 -9.58 8.10 6.02
N GLN A 191 -10.33 7.34 6.80
CA GLN A 191 -9.76 6.56 7.92
C GLN A 191 -8.79 5.49 7.42
N LEU A 192 -9.13 4.79 6.32
CA LEU A 192 -8.22 3.83 5.69
C LEU A 192 -6.93 4.50 5.20
N ALA A 193 -7.02 5.74 4.73
CA ALA A 193 -5.85 6.51 4.30
C ALA A 193 -4.94 6.95 5.46
N LEU A 194 -5.36 6.77 6.73
CA LEU A 194 -4.50 6.98 7.91
C LEU A 194 -3.63 5.77 8.23
N GLU A 195 -3.90 4.61 7.62
CA GLU A 195 -3.03 3.45 7.68
C GLU A 195 -1.90 3.65 6.66
N THR A 196 -0.67 3.49 7.11
CA THR A 196 0.52 3.68 6.27
C THR A 196 1.17 2.34 6.02
N GLU A 197 1.39 2.03 4.74
CA GLU A 197 2.04 0.81 4.27
C GLU A 197 3.42 1.12 3.67
N SER A 198 4.28 0.10 3.63
CA SER A 198 5.59 0.22 3.01
C SER A 198 5.48 0.34 1.49
N PRO A 199 6.12 1.35 0.86
CA PRO A 199 6.15 1.49 -0.59
C PRO A 199 7.05 0.45 -1.29
N CYS A 200 7.94 -0.20 -0.54
CA CYS A 200 8.96 -1.11 -1.09
C CYS A 200 9.32 -2.23 -0.11
N THR A 201 10.00 -3.24 -0.63
CA THR A 201 10.73 -4.21 0.20
C THR A 201 12.06 -3.59 0.64
N GLY A 202 12.25 -3.45 1.95
CA GLY A 202 13.38 -2.68 2.45
C GLY A 202 13.81 -3.01 3.87
N ILE A 203 14.60 -2.10 4.42
CA ILE A 203 15.05 -2.10 5.82
C ILE A 203 14.74 -0.75 6.43
N VAL A 204 14.26 -0.74 7.68
CA VAL A 204 14.15 0.50 8.46
C VAL A 204 15.53 1.10 8.66
N GLU A 205 15.75 2.27 8.08
CA GLU A 205 17.03 2.97 8.19
C GLU A 205 17.10 3.82 9.44
N GLU A 206 16.07 4.60 9.69
CA GLU A 206 15.91 5.43 10.88
C GLU A 206 14.47 5.42 11.37
N LYS A 207 14.30 5.51 12.68
CA LYS A 207 13.02 5.65 13.38
C LYS A 207 13.03 6.97 14.14
N TYR A 208 12.08 7.86 13.85
CA TYR A 208 12.01 9.20 14.44
C TYR A 208 11.00 9.29 15.57
N HIS A 209 9.97 8.43 15.55
CA HIS A 209 8.89 8.40 16.54
C HIS A 209 8.61 6.99 17.03
N ASN A 210 7.97 6.90 18.21
CA ASN A 210 7.53 5.65 18.82
C ASN A 210 6.00 5.53 18.80
N ALA A 211 5.52 4.30 18.95
CA ALA A 211 4.10 4.06 19.16
C ALA A 211 3.60 4.81 20.41
N GLY A 212 2.44 5.44 20.29
CA GLY A 212 1.85 6.24 21.37
C GLY A 212 2.24 7.72 21.36
N GLU A 213 3.26 8.13 20.62
CA GLU A 213 3.62 9.55 20.42
C GLU A 213 2.63 10.22 19.45
N THR A 214 2.54 11.54 19.54
CA THR A 214 1.72 12.35 18.63
C THR A 214 2.61 12.93 17.55
N ALA A 215 2.19 12.80 16.31
CA ALA A 215 2.85 13.40 15.14
C ALA A 215 1.94 14.42 14.46
N ALA A 216 2.55 15.43 13.84
CA ALA A 216 1.86 16.36 12.96
C ALA A 216 1.72 15.78 11.54
N ALA A 217 0.74 16.26 10.76
CA ALA A 217 0.62 15.88 9.35
C ALA A 217 1.89 16.23 8.56
N GLY A 218 2.42 15.26 7.81
CA GLY A 218 3.66 15.40 7.04
C GLY A 218 4.95 15.22 7.85
N GLU A 219 4.88 14.98 9.16
CA GLU A 219 6.04 14.71 10.01
C GLU A 219 6.63 13.33 9.71
N LYS A 220 7.97 13.24 9.66
CA LYS A 220 8.66 11.98 9.37
C LYS A 220 8.57 11.04 10.57
N ILE A 221 8.08 9.83 10.33
CA ILE A 221 7.92 8.80 11.36
C ILE A 221 9.07 7.81 11.32
N LEU A 222 9.44 7.34 10.13
CA LEU A 222 10.58 6.47 9.89
C LEU A 222 11.08 6.64 8.46
N SER A 223 12.28 6.15 8.16
CA SER A 223 12.78 6.02 6.80
C SER A 223 13.07 4.57 6.44
N ILE A 224 12.80 4.21 5.19
CA ILE A 224 12.99 2.86 4.65
C ILE A 224 13.95 2.93 3.49
N ARG A 225 15.02 2.14 3.55
CA ARG A 225 15.92 1.92 2.43
C ARG A 225 15.38 0.80 1.56
N ASP A 226 15.10 1.10 0.30
CA ASP A 226 14.67 0.09 -0.69
C ASP A 226 15.83 -0.88 -0.96
N LEU A 227 15.57 -2.17 -0.89
CA LEU A 227 16.59 -3.19 -1.19
C LEU A 227 16.45 -3.77 -2.59
N GLU A 228 15.29 -3.68 -3.21
CA GLU A 228 15.02 -4.27 -4.53
C GLU A 228 15.41 -3.32 -5.66
N ASN A 229 15.26 -2.01 -5.45
CA ASN A 229 15.61 -0.99 -6.43
C ASN A 229 16.79 -0.17 -5.93
N CYS A 230 17.85 -0.17 -6.71
CA CYS A 230 18.99 0.66 -6.45
C CYS A 230 19.35 1.47 -7.68
N SER A 231 20.14 2.50 -7.48
CA SER A 231 20.57 3.39 -8.56
C SER A 231 22.09 3.48 -8.60
N VAL A 232 22.62 3.83 -9.76
CA VAL A 232 24.02 4.16 -9.96
C VAL A 232 24.14 5.42 -10.82
N ASN A 233 25.01 6.33 -10.42
CA ASN A 233 25.37 7.49 -11.22
C ASN A 233 26.67 7.18 -11.96
N ILE A 234 26.63 7.24 -13.29
CA ILE A 234 27.79 7.05 -14.15
C ILE A 234 28.10 8.32 -14.93
N LYS A 235 29.39 8.60 -15.11
CA LYS A 235 29.83 9.65 -16.03
C LYS A 235 29.79 9.10 -17.45
N ILE A 236 29.09 9.82 -18.33
CA ILE A 236 28.97 9.47 -19.74
C ILE A 236 29.62 10.54 -20.61
N SER A 237 30.14 10.12 -21.79
CA SER A 237 30.70 11.07 -22.75
C SER A 237 29.59 11.93 -23.37
N ALA A 238 29.95 13.12 -23.84
CA ALA A 238 29.00 14.01 -24.55
C ALA A 238 28.36 13.34 -25.77
N GLN A 239 29.11 12.45 -26.44
CA GLN A 239 28.61 11.69 -27.58
C GLN A 239 27.58 10.62 -27.14
N ALA A 240 27.82 9.93 -26.03
CA ALA A 240 26.89 8.97 -25.45
C ALA A 240 25.60 9.69 -24.96
N ALA A 241 25.74 10.86 -24.34
CA ALA A 241 24.60 11.65 -23.87
C ALA A 241 23.61 12.04 -24.98
N GLN A 242 24.07 12.20 -26.22
CA GLN A 242 23.21 12.52 -27.37
C GLN A 242 22.44 11.31 -27.92
N SER A 243 22.96 10.09 -27.72
CA SER A 243 22.40 8.85 -28.25
C SER A 243 21.51 8.09 -27.26
N LEU A 244 21.70 8.31 -25.96
CA LEU A 244 20.97 7.64 -24.89
C LEU A 244 19.68 8.39 -24.58
N LYS A 245 18.66 7.63 -24.17
CA LYS A 245 17.34 8.17 -23.80
C LYS A 245 16.87 7.63 -22.46
N PRO A 246 16.15 8.43 -21.65
CA PRO A 246 15.45 7.92 -20.48
C PRO A 246 14.52 6.76 -20.88
N GLY A 247 14.47 5.73 -20.03
CA GLY A 247 13.75 4.46 -20.28
C GLY A 247 14.51 3.42 -21.10
N GLN A 248 15.67 3.75 -21.68
CA GLN A 248 16.49 2.81 -22.43
C GLN A 248 17.05 1.72 -21.50
N LYS A 249 16.93 0.46 -21.91
CA LYS A 249 17.45 -0.69 -21.16
C LYS A 249 18.98 -0.74 -21.21
N VAL A 250 19.55 -1.07 -20.08
CA VAL A 250 20.99 -1.24 -19.89
C VAL A 250 21.27 -2.49 -19.03
N THR A 251 22.50 -2.95 -19.02
CA THR A 251 22.95 -4.00 -18.11
C THR A 251 24.03 -3.45 -17.20
N ALA A 252 23.97 -3.79 -15.91
CA ALA A 252 24.98 -3.45 -14.91
C ALA A 252 25.72 -4.71 -14.47
N HIS A 253 27.02 -4.77 -14.69
CA HIS A 253 27.87 -5.87 -14.26
C HIS A 253 28.56 -5.50 -12.96
N ALA A 254 28.27 -6.25 -11.88
CA ALA A 254 28.88 -6.04 -10.58
C ALA A 254 30.20 -6.84 -10.47
N GLN A 255 31.30 -6.12 -10.33
CA GLN A 255 32.65 -6.72 -10.39
C GLN A 255 32.90 -7.68 -9.22
N GLY A 256 32.43 -7.36 -8.02
CA GLY A 256 32.70 -8.16 -6.81
C GLY A 256 32.01 -9.51 -6.73
N ILE A 257 30.85 -9.65 -7.38
CA ILE A 257 30.00 -10.86 -7.33
C ILE A 257 29.83 -11.53 -8.70
N ASN A 258 30.47 -11.00 -9.73
CA ASN A 258 30.45 -11.50 -11.11
C ASN A 258 29.02 -11.81 -11.63
N LYS A 259 28.07 -10.92 -11.31
CA LYS A 259 26.67 -10.99 -11.75
C LYS A 259 26.32 -9.79 -12.61
N THR A 260 25.37 -9.98 -13.50
CA THR A 260 24.80 -8.94 -14.36
C THR A 260 23.35 -8.71 -13.97
N PHE A 261 22.99 -7.46 -13.82
CA PHE A 261 21.67 -7.00 -13.43
C PHE A 261 21.04 -6.21 -14.57
N ASN A 262 19.74 -6.28 -14.69
CA ASN A 262 18.98 -5.46 -15.63
C ASN A 262 18.77 -4.07 -15.04
N GLY A 263 18.82 -3.06 -15.90
CA GLY A 263 18.56 -1.69 -15.50
C GLY A 263 17.97 -0.87 -16.62
N SER A 264 17.63 0.36 -16.30
CA SER A 264 17.16 1.36 -17.26
C SER A 264 17.70 2.73 -16.92
N ILE A 265 17.91 3.56 -17.92
CA ILE A 265 18.31 4.94 -17.73
C ILE A 265 17.12 5.72 -17.15
N ALA A 266 17.28 6.25 -15.94
CA ALA A 266 16.25 7.07 -15.28
C ALA A 266 16.34 8.53 -15.79
N LYS A 267 17.54 9.10 -15.81
CA LYS A 267 17.78 10.50 -16.11
C LYS A 267 19.17 10.71 -16.71
N ILE A 268 19.29 11.73 -17.56
CA ILE A 268 20.58 12.16 -18.11
C ILE A 268 20.67 13.68 -17.94
N GLU A 269 21.65 14.12 -17.14
CA GLU A 269 21.89 15.55 -16.91
C GLU A 269 23.39 15.83 -16.72
N ASN A 270 23.88 16.92 -17.29
CA ASN A 270 25.23 17.43 -17.08
C ASN A 270 26.35 16.39 -17.27
N GLY A 271 26.19 15.44 -18.22
CA GLY A 271 27.18 14.39 -18.46
C GLY A 271 27.16 13.26 -17.43
N LEU A 272 26.12 13.22 -16.57
CA LEU A 272 25.82 12.10 -15.66
C LEU A 272 24.56 11.39 -16.16
N ALA A 273 24.59 10.07 -16.12
CA ALA A 273 23.40 9.24 -16.30
C ALA A 273 23.10 8.51 -14.99
N GLU A 274 21.88 8.69 -14.52
CA GLU A 274 21.32 7.92 -13.42
C GLU A 274 20.64 6.66 -13.98
N ILE A 275 21.05 5.52 -13.46
CA ILE A 275 20.60 4.20 -13.90
C ILE A 275 19.88 3.53 -12.75
N ASN A 276 18.63 3.17 -12.94
CA ASN A 276 17.90 2.30 -12.02
C ASN A 276 18.27 0.85 -12.32
N ILE A 277 18.62 0.09 -11.29
CA ILE A 277 19.01 -1.32 -11.37
C ILE A 277 18.04 -2.14 -10.56
N ASP A 278 17.55 -3.23 -11.14
CA ASP A 278 16.71 -4.22 -10.47
C ASP A 278 17.60 -5.15 -9.62
N ASN A 279 17.41 -5.09 -8.30
CA ASN A 279 18.11 -5.91 -7.31
C ASN A 279 17.18 -6.91 -6.61
N THR A 280 16.17 -7.43 -7.30
CA THR A 280 15.20 -8.39 -6.74
C THR A 280 15.87 -9.61 -6.10
N SER A 281 17.08 -9.97 -6.57
CA SER A 281 17.90 -11.03 -5.95
C SER A 281 18.57 -10.63 -4.64
N LEU A 282 18.54 -9.35 -4.27
CA LEU A 282 19.17 -8.75 -3.07
C LEU A 282 20.68 -9.00 -2.95
N ASP A 283 21.36 -9.21 -4.07
CA ASP A 283 22.79 -9.49 -4.11
C ASP A 283 23.67 -8.22 -4.09
N LEU A 284 23.14 -7.10 -4.63
CA LEU A 284 23.82 -5.81 -4.60
C LEU A 284 23.76 -5.21 -3.21
N LYS A 285 24.88 -4.62 -2.81
CA LYS A 285 25.03 -3.86 -1.57
C LYS A 285 25.41 -2.42 -1.89
N GLU A 286 25.13 -1.53 -0.98
CA GLU A 286 25.57 -0.14 -1.09
C GLU A 286 27.08 -0.05 -1.27
N GLY A 287 27.53 0.82 -2.19
CA GLY A 287 28.94 0.96 -2.54
C GLY A 287 29.49 -0.10 -3.50
N THR A 288 28.68 -1.10 -3.93
CA THR A 288 29.14 -2.08 -4.92
C THR A 288 29.47 -1.37 -6.24
N GLU A 289 30.67 -1.57 -6.74
CA GLU A 289 31.11 -1.05 -8.05
C GLU A 289 30.46 -1.84 -9.19
N VAL A 290 29.78 -1.13 -10.08
CA VAL A 290 29.18 -1.72 -11.27
C VAL A 290 29.63 -1.01 -12.54
N THR A 291 29.78 -1.79 -13.61
CA THR A 291 30.00 -1.28 -14.96
C THR A 291 28.72 -1.41 -15.75
N VAL A 292 28.24 -0.29 -16.29
CA VAL A 292 26.99 -0.23 -17.07
C VAL A 292 27.32 -0.31 -18.56
N SER A 293 26.57 -1.15 -19.29
CA SER A 293 26.68 -1.32 -20.73
C SER A 293 25.30 -1.16 -21.39
N ALA A 294 25.27 -0.65 -22.60
CA ALA A 294 24.02 -0.58 -23.38
C ALA A 294 23.57 -1.99 -23.75
N VAL A 295 22.25 -2.20 -23.79
CA VAL A 295 21.66 -3.40 -24.40
C VAL A 295 21.41 -3.07 -25.88
N ASN A 296 22.02 -3.87 -26.78
CA ASN A 296 21.81 -3.74 -28.23
C ASN A 296 20.42 -4.22 -28.64
#